data_4648baae0b621cdb0ac2a9210cd639d5
#
_entry.id   4648baae0b621cdb0ac2a9210cd639d5
#
_cell.length_a   1.000
_cell.length_b   1.000
_cell.length_c   1.000
_cell.angle_alpha   90.00
_cell.angle_beta   90.00
_cell.angle_gamma   90.00
#
_symmetry.space_group_name_H-M   'P 1'
#
loop_
_entity.id
_entity.type
_entity.pdbx_description
1 polymer ?
#
loop_
_entity_poly.entity_id
_entity_poly.type
_entity_poly.pdbx_seq_one_letter_code
_entity_poly.pdbx_strand_id
1 'polypeptide(L)'
;MGSGQVADTNRGSNGQSAVVELSVDIEASAGTVWHLLSTPAGFSALMQGQVTFETAPGSAFRAEFPAFGTVISGEIVSCDLDGRRMTLTWGTELGPQAADFPAASSLVEFQVQRTEAGCQVGLRHSGFPSVRFAHEYDSGWRFHLGRLALNANRTDLERGLKRTLAGWFEAWNNPNADARLTTLRACCAEDVEFQDDWAVARGLERLNLHITNCHRFMPGWKIEATGDLRICRGEAMVGWRSEGPTGATEGHNHVRATYDGTILRVAGFEGG
;
A
#
# COMPACT_ATOMS: atom_id res chain seq x y z
N MET A 1 4.93 -14.75 1.87
CA MET A 1 5.54 -13.99 2.96
C MET A 1 6.62 -13.11 2.38
N GLY A 2 6.24 -11.94 1.89
CA GLY A 2 7.16 -10.92 1.38
C GLY A 2 7.32 -9.84 2.43
N SER A 3 8.22 -10.06 3.39
CA SER A 3 8.71 -8.99 4.24
C SER A 3 9.63 -8.13 3.37
N GLY A 4 9.25 -6.88 3.10
CA GLY A 4 10.14 -5.92 2.48
C GLY A 4 11.47 -5.86 3.24
N GLN A 5 12.50 -6.45 2.67
CA GLN A 5 13.84 -6.33 3.22
C GLN A 5 14.37 -4.93 2.93
N VAL A 6 14.68 -4.21 4.00
CA VAL A 6 15.48 -2.98 3.91
C VAL A 6 16.94 -3.41 3.70
N ALA A 7 17.48 -3.13 2.52
CA ALA A 7 18.89 -3.40 2.25
C ALA A 7 19.76 -2.43 3.04
N ASP A 8 20.70 -2.98 3.81
CA ASP A 8 21.65 -2.23 4.64
C ASP A 8 22.96 -2.04 3.87
N THR A 9 23.24 -0.80 3.47
CA THR A 9 24.54 -0.42 2.89
C THR A 9 25.25 0.59 3.79
N ASN A 10 25.58 0.18 5.01
CA ASN A 10 26.40 1.02 5.91
C ASN A 10 27.88 0.57 5.84
N ARG A 11 28.73 1.32 5.10
CA ARG A 11 30.19 1.21 5.18
C ARG A 11 30.74 2.47 5.83
N GLY A 12 31.11 2.34 7.11
CA GLY A 12 31.81 3.38 7.82
C GLY A 12 33.24 3.55 7.34
N SER A 13 33.66 4.80 7.05
CA SER A 13 35.07 5.20 7.06
C SER A 13 35.17 6.68 7.46
N ASN A 14 36.20 6.98 8.26
CA ASN A 14 36.56 8.27 8.85
C ASN A 14 36.51 9.44 7.86
N GLY A 15 35.78 10.51 8.22
CA GLY A 15 35.82 11.80 7.52
C GLY A 15 34.65 12.06 6.56
N GLN A 16 33.71 11.12 6.36
CA GLN A 16 32.50 11.35 5.57
C GLN A 16 31.42 12.00 6.42
N SER A 17 30.79 13.05 5.88
CA SER A 17 29.54 13.62 6.38
C SER A 17 28.54 12.48 6.63
N ALA A 18 27.97 12.42 7.83
CA ALA A 18 26.96 11.40 8.15
C ALA A 18 25.76 11.51 7.20
N VAL A 19 25.41 10.42 6.54
CA VAL A 19 24.33 10.34 5.55
C VAL A 19 23.46 9.14 5.89
N VAL A 20 22.13 9.29 5.77
CA VAL A 20 21.17 8.19 5.79
C VAL A 20 20.77 7.92 4.35
N GLU A 21 20.96 6.69 3.90
CA GLU A 21 20.52 6.21 2.59
C GLU A 21 19.66 4.97 2.80
N LEU A 22 18.42 5.04 2.36
CA LEU A 22 17.43 3.97 2.49
C LEU A 22 16.79 3.70 1.13
N SER A 23 16.48 2.42 0.91
CA SER A 23 15.69 1.97 -0.23
C SER A 23 14.64 0.98 0.25
N VAL A 24 13.38 1.19 -0.16
CA VAL A 24 12.25 0.34 0.23
C VAL A 24 11.44 -0.03 -0.99
N ASP A 25 11.25 -1.33 -1.22
CA ASP A 25 10.31 -1.84 -2.21
C ASP A 25 8.88 -1.81 -1.66
N ILE A 26 7.97 -1.27 -2.44
CA ILE A 26 6.57 -1.06 -2.07
C ILE A 26 5.65 -1.73 -3.09
N GLU A 27 4.84 -2.66 -2.64
CA GLU A 27 3.77 -3.27 -3.43
C GLU A 27 2.60 -2.29 -3.58
N ALA A 28 2.83 -1.21 -4.32
CA ALA A 28 1.85 -0.19 -4.68
C ALA A 28 2.31 0.53 -5.95
N SER A 29 1.40 1.21 -6.62
CA SER A 29 1.74 2.00 -7.81
C SER A 29 2.66 3.17 -7.46
N ALA A 30 3.63 3.43 -8.31
CA ALA A 30 4.52 4.60 -8.17
C ALA A 30 3.73 5.93 -8.13
N GLY A 31 2.55 5.97 -8.76
CA GLY A 31 1.66 7.13 -8.74
C GLY A 31 1.06 7.37 -7.36
N THR A 32 0.56 6.33 -6.70
CA THR A 32 0.01 6.43 -5.33
C THR A 32 1.08 6.80 -4.31
N VAL A 33 2.24 6.16 -4.39
CA VAL A 33 3.38 6.47 -3.49
C VAL A 33 3.84 7.91 -3.69
N TRP A 34 3.97 8.35 -4.95
CA TRP A 34 4.34 9.73 -5.25
C TRP A 34 3.30 10.74 -4.76
N HIS A 35 2.02 10.47 -4.95
CA HIS A 35 0.94 11.32 -4.42
C HIS A 35 1.04 11.50 -2.90
N LEU A 36 1.34 10.43 -2.16
CA LEU A 36 1.52 10.50 -0.71
C LEU A 36 2.76 11.32 -0.30
N LEU A 37 3.82 11.30 -1.10
CA LEU A 37 5.03 12.10 -0.83
C LEU A 37 4.92 13.55 -1.29
N SER A 38 4.19 13.83 -2.37
CA SER A 38 4.14 15.14 -3.02
C SER A 38 2.93 16.00 -2.62
N THR A 39 2.10 15.53 -1.70
CA THR A 39 0.96 16.31 -1.19
C THR A 39 1.04 16.51 0.32
N PRO A 40 0.62 17.68 0.86
CA PRO A 40 0.60 17.93 2.31
C PRO A 40 -0.21 16.89 3.08
N ALA A 41 -1.37 16.49 2.58
CA ALA A 41 -2.22 15.49 3.22
C ALA A 41 -1.55 14.11 3.29
N GLY A 42 -0.93 13.66 2.19
CA GLY A 42 -0.19 12.40 2.14
C GLY A 42 1.03 12.41 3.05
N PHE A 43 1.80 13.50 3.00
CA PHE A 43 2.99 13.65 3.86
C PHE A 43 2.62 13.75 5.35
N SER A 44 1.49 14.40 5.69
CA SER A 44 0.94 14.43 7.05
C SER A 44 0.59 13.03 7.56
N ALA A 45 -0.06 12.22 6.72
CA ALA A 45 -0.39 10.83 7.06
C ALA A 45 0.87 9.97 7.24
N LEU A 46 1.92 10.22 6.44
CA LEU A 46 3.23 9.58 6.56
C LEU A 46 3.90 9.93 7.88
N MET A 47 4.01 11.22 8.19
CA MET A 47 4.74 11.73 9.35
C MET A 47 3.95 11.64 10.66
N GLN A 48 2.65 11.44 10.64
CA GLN A 48 1.73 11.57 11.80
C GLN A 48 1.81 12.96 12.46
N GLY A 49 1.95 13.98 11.63
CA GLY A 49 2.01 15.38 12.02
C GLY A 49 1.20 16.24 11.08
N GLN A 50 1.14 17.52 11.35
CA GLN A 50 0.53 18.51 10.47
C GLN A 50 1.60 19.04 9.52
N VAL A 51 1.52 18.70 8.23
CA VAL A 51 2.52 19.10 7.25
C VAL A 51 1.91 20.05 6.23
N THR A 52 2.62 21.13 5.95
CA THR A 52 2.25 22.12 4.94
C THR A 52 3.44 22.42 4.04
N PHE A 53 3.21 22.43 2.74
CA PHE A 53 4.14 22.89 1.71
C PHE A 53 3.42 23.05 0.37
N GLU A 54 4.05 23.73 -0.56
CA GLU A 54 3.73 23.69 -1.99
C GLU A 54 4.92 23.07 -2.73
N THR A 55 4.69 22.48 -3.89
CA THR A 55 5.75 21.79 -4.65
C THR A 55 6.65 22.71 -5.46
N ALA A 56 6.37 24.02 -5.47
CA ALA A 56 7.18 25.00 -6.16
C ALA A 56 8.54 25.20 -5.44
N PRO A 57 9.65 25.27 -6.17
CA PRO A 57 10.96 25.59 -5.58
C PRO A 57 10.93 26.91 -4.79
N GLY A 58 11.54 26.92 -3.60
CA GLY A 58 11.54 28.04 -2.66
C GLY A 58 10.31 28.12 -1.76
N SER A 59 9.31 27.24 -1.92
CA SER A 59 8.15 27.18 -1.02
C SER A 59 8.55 26.63 0.35
N ALA A 60 7.99 27.23 1.42
CA ALA A 60 8.24 26.78 2.76
C ALA A 60 7.68 25.37 2.98
N PHE A 61 8.48 24.53 3.65
CA PHE A 61 8.09 23.23 4.19
C PHE A 61 7.99 23.33 5.71
N ARG A 62 6.90 22.87 6.30
CA ARG A 62 6.71 22.85 7.74
C ARG A 62 5.96 21.59 8.18
N ALA A 63 6.51 20.90 9.19
CA ALA A 63 5.89 19.74 9.81
C ALA A 63 5.80 19.96 11.33
N GLU A 64 4.58 19.96 11.87
CA GLU A 64 4.29 20.18 13.27
C GLU A 64 3.89 18.89 13.96
N PHE A 65 4.49 18.64 15.11
CA PHE A 65 4.24 17.49 15.99
C PHE A 65 3.80 17.97 17.37
N PRO A 66 2.53 18.38 17.54
CA PRO A 66 2.07 19.00 18.79
C PRO A 66 2.28 18.13 20.03
N ALA A 67 2.10 16.79 19.87
CA ALA A 67 2.30 15.82 20.96
C ALA A 67 3.74 15.80 21.51
N PHE A 68 4.71 16.24 20.71
CA PHE A 68 6.13 16.26 21.06
C PHE A 68 6.68 17.68 21.23
N GLY A 69 5.85 18.71 21.01
CA GLY A 69 6.29 20.11 21.01
C GLY A 69 7.39 20.39 19.99
N THR A 70 7.39 19.68 18.86
CA THR A 70 8.44 19.75 17.86
C THR A 70 7.90 20.31 16.55
N VAL A 71 8.68 21.18 15.92
CA VAL A 71 8.43 21.70 14.58
C VAL A 71 9.69 21.50 13.75
N ILE A 72 9.52 20.83 12.62
CA ILE A 72 10.52 20.72 11.58
C ILE A 72 10.20 21.74 10.48
N SER A 73 11.20 22.43 9.99
CA SER A 73 11.02 23.36 8.88
C SER A 73 12.19 23.36 7.88
N GLY A 74 11.90 23.84 6.70
CA GLY A 74 12.81 23.97 5.58
C GLY A 74 12.10 24.58 4.37
N GLU A 75 12.62 24.30 3.19
CA GLU A 75 12.03 24.74 1.93
C GLU A 75 12.13 23.63 0.87
N ILE A 76 11.25 23.67 -0.12
CA ILE A 76 11.32 22.80 -1.30
C ILE A 76 12.44 23.35 -2.22
N VAL A 77 13.49 22.58 -2.36
CA VAL A 77 14.61 22.92 -3.26
C VAL A 77 14.24 22.62 -4.71
N SER A 78 13.65 21.47 -4.94
CA SER A 78 13.16 21.04 -6.25
C SER A 78 12.06 20.00 -6.12
N CYS A 79 11.15 19.98 -7.07
CA CYS A 79 10.14 18.94 -7.22
C CYS A 79 9.90 18.65 -8.70
N ASP A 80 10.33 17.47 -9.14
CA ASP A 80 10.07 16.94 -10.48
C ASP A 80 8.89 15.95 -10.39
N LEU A 81 7.72 16.41 -10.81
CA LEU A 81 6.48 15.62 -10.73
C LEU A 81 6.50 14.42 -11.68
N ASP A 82 7.10 14.58 -12.88
CA ASP A 82 7.17 13.51 -13.88
C ASP A 82 8.24 12.49 -13.53
N GLY A 83 9.44 12.95 -13.12
CA GLY A 83 10.54 12.11 -12.67
C GLY A 83 10.34 11.55 -11.26
N ARG A 84 9.30 12.01 -10.53
CA ARG A 84 8.99 11.63 -9.14
C ARG A 84 10.20 11.78 -8.23
N ARG A 85 10.74 12.99 -8.21
CA ARG A 85 11.86 13.37 -7.35
C ARG A 85 11.50 14.63 -6.59
N MET A 86 11.83 14.67 -5.30
CA MET A 86 11.68 15.85 -4.47
C MET A 86 12.90 16.02 -3.59
N THR A 87 13.39 17.24 -3.53
CA THR A 87 14.49 17.64 -2.65
C THR A 87 14.01 18.80 -1.79
N LEU A 88 14.21 18.70 -0.49
CA LEU A 88 13.85 19.74 0.46
C LEU A 88 14.93 19.90 1.52
N THR A 89 15.09 21.10 2.06
CA THR A 89 15.89 21.32 3.25
C THR A 89 15.11 20.89 4.50
N TRP A 90 15.81 20.50 5.56
CA TRP A 90 15.23 19.90 6.75
C TRP A 90 15.99 20.33 7.99
N GLY A 91 15.30 20.53 9.09
CA GLY A 91 15.88 20.79 10.41
C GLY A 91 14.83 21.17 11.43
N THR A 92 15.23 21.31 12.69
CA THR A 92 14.33 21.58 13.81
C THR A 92 14.21 23.07 14.04
N GLU A 93 13.01 23.64 13.86
CA GLU A 93 12.71 25.02 14.17
C GLU A 93 12.39 25.20 15.67
N LEU A 94 11.60 24.26 16.22
CA LEU A 94 11.19 24.24 17.61
C LEU A 94 11.30 22.83 18.17
N GLY A 95 11.80 22.70 19.39
CA GLY A 95 11.92 21.43 20.09
C GLY A 95 13.31 21.17 20.65
N PRO A 96 13.53 20.01 21.27
CA PRO A 96 14.79 19.70 21.97
C PRO A 96 16.04 19.72 21.09
N GLN A 97 15.88 19.50 19.80
CA GLN A 97 17.01 19.43 18.85
C GLN A 97 17.29 20.74 18.11
N ALA A 98 16.50 21.81 18.34
CA ALA A 98 16.58 23.04 17.55
C ALA A 98 17.94 23.74 17.63
N ALA A 99 18.64 23.64 18.76
CA ALA A 99 19.98 24.24 18.93
C ALA A 99 21.09 23.47 18.17
N ASP A 100 20.99 22.15 18.16
CA ASP A 100 22.03 21.27 17.59
C ASP A 100 21.75 20.93 16.12
N PHE A 101 20.50 20.99 15.69
CA PHE A 101 20.05 20.66 14.35
C PHE A 101 19.01 21.69 13.86
N PRO A 102 19.44 22.93 13.59
CA PRO A 102 18.53 24.03 13.30
C PRO A 102 17.77 23.85 11.96
N ALA A 103 16.70 24.64 11.83
CA ALA A 103 15.87 24.66 10.62
C ALA A 103 16.71 24.76 9.34
N ALA A 104 16.28 24.06 8.30
CA ALA A 104 16.87 24.04 6.96
C ALA A 104 18.39 23.71 6.90
N SER A 105 18.95 23.05 7.93
CA SER A 105 20.40 22.78 8.04
C SER A 105 20.84 21.50 7.32
N SER A 106 19.94 20.68 6.82
CA SER A 106 20.21 19.44 6.13
C SER A 106 19.35 19.29 4.86
N LEU A 107 19.60 18.23 4.10
CA LEU A 107 18.94 18.01 2.81
C LEU A 107 18.33 16.60 2.78
N VAL A 108 17.04 16.52 2.42
CA VAL A 108 16.30 15.27 2.19
C VAL A 108 15.93 15.17 0.73
N GLU A 109 16.22 14.02 0.14
CA GLU A 109 15.95 13.69 -1.25
C GLU A 109 15.09 12.43 -1.32
N PHE A 110 13.98 12.49 -2.04
CA PHE A 110 13.11 11.36 -2.34
C PHE A 110 13.14 11.06 -3.83
N GLN A 111 13.14 9.78 -4.17
CA GLN A 111 12.94 9.29 -5.53
C GLN A 111 12.03 8.09 -5.53
N VAL A 112 11.04 8.05 -6.45
CA VAL A 112 10.14 6.92 -6.65
C VAL A 112 10.33 6.35 -8.05
N GLN A 113 10.69 5.07 -8.13
CA GLN A 113 10.92 4.36 -9.39
C GLN A 113 9.93 3.21 -9.54
N ARG A 114 9.41 2.97 -10.73
CA ARG A 114 8.58 1.79 -11.02
C ARG A 114 9.41 0.52 -11.00
N THR A 115 8.81 -0.56 -10.50
CA THR A 115 9.31 -1.94 -10.60
C THR A 115 8.19 -2.84 -11.13
N GLU A 116 8.50 -4.10 -11.43
CA GLU A 116 7.49 -5.09 -11.83
C GLU A 116 6.48 -5.37 -10.73
N ALA A 117 6.92 -5.39 -9.46
CA ALA A 117 6.07 -5.68 -8.30
C ALA A 117 5.43 -4.42 -7.66
N GLY A 118 5.60 -3.23 -8.27
CA GLY A 118 5.08 -1.98 -7.73
C GLY A 118 6.02 -0.80 -7.93
N CYS A 119 6.71 -0.38 -6.86
CA CYS A 119 7.71 0.66 -6.97
C CYS A 119 8.78 0.54 -5.87
N GLN A 120 9.89 1.26 -6.06
CA GLN A 120 10.94 1.44 -5.07
C GLN A 120 11.03 2.91 -4.69
N VAL A 121 11.14 3.19 -3.39
CA VAL A 121 11.40 4.52 -2.85
C VAL A 121 12.83 4.58 -2.36
N GLY A 122 13.62 5.47 -2.96
CA GLY A 122 14.90 5.89 -2.44
C GLY A 122 14.75 7.14 -1.57
N LEU A 123 15.43 7.14 -0.43
CA LEU A 123 15.57 8.30 0.45
C LEU A 123 17.03 8.53 0.75
N ARG A 124 17.49 9.76 0.59
CA ARG A 124 18.80 10.21 1.03
C ARG A 124 18.65 11.44 1.93
N HIS A 125 19.19 11.39 3.13
CA HIS A 125 19.23 12.52 4.06
C HIS A 125 20.67 12.81 4.43
N SER A 126 21.14 14.00 4.13
CA SER A 126 22.53 14.41 4.28
C SER A 126 22.63 15.75 5.03
N GLY A 127 23.86 16.09 5.51
CA GLY A 127 24.08 17.34 6.22
C GLY A 127 23.80 17.25 7.73
N PHE A 128 23.85 16.04 8.31
CA PHE A 128 23.71 15.87 9.75
C PHE A 128 24.89 16.47 10.51
N PRO A 129 24.63 17.12 11.66
CA PRO A 129 25.70 17.68 12.49
C PRO A 129 26.59 16.63 13.15
N SER A 130 26.11 15.38 13.28
CA SER A 130 26.89 14.27 13.81
C SER A 130 26.33 12.90 13.39
N VAL A 131 27.15 11.85 13.52
CA VAL A 131 26.75 10.45 13.31
C VAL A 131 25.60 10.04 14.23
N ARG A 132 25.51 10.58 15.44
CA ARG A 132 24.41 10.32 16.36
C ARG A 132 23.06 10.75 15.75
N PHE A 133 22.99 11.95 15.20
CA PHE A 133 21.76 12.42 14.51
C PHE A 133 21.40 11.53 13.33
N ALA A 134 22.40 11.13 12.51
CA ALA A 134 22.13 10.23 11.41
C ALA A 134 21.50 8.90 11.88
N HIS A 135 21.99 8.31 12.97
CA HIS A 135 21.40 7.08 13.54
C HIS A 135 19.96 7.27 14.04
N GLU A 136 19.68 8.39 14.74
CA GLU A 136 18.33 8.70 15.21
C GLU A 136 17.36 8.85 14.01
N TYR A 137 17.79 9.58 12.97
CA TYR A 137 17.00 9.78 11.76
C TYR A 137 16.87 8.52 10.89
N ASP A 138 17.88 7.63 10.83
CA ASP A 138 17.76 6.35 10.14
C ASP A 138 16.57 5.54 10.67
N SER A 139 16.49 5.39 11.98
CA SER A 139 15.39 4.68 12.63
C SER A 139 14.03 5.33 12.37
N GLY A 140 13.96 6.67 12.44
CA GLY A 140 12.75 7.46 12.15
C GLY A 140 12.30 7.27 10.69
N TRP A 141 13.22 7.39 9.74
CA TRP A 141 12.90 7.22 8.33
C TRP A 141 12.44 5.80 7.98
N ARG A 142 13.06 4.77 8.55
CA ARG A 142 12.59 3.38 8.38
C ARG A 142 11.16 3.20 8.84
N PHE A 143 10.80 3.79 9.97
CA PHE A 143 9.44 3.78 10.48
C PHE A 143 8.48 4.50 9.52
N HIS A 144 8.82 5.70 9.06
CA HIS A 144 7.97 6.48 8.15
C HIS A 144 7.84 5.83 6.76
N LEU A 145 8.93 5.29 6.20
CA LEU A 145 8.86 4.56 4.92
C LEU A 145 8.02 3.26 5.04
N GLY A 146 8.08 2.58 6.18
CA GLY A 146 7.18 1.45 6.46
C GLY A 146 5.71 1.86 6.47
N ARG A 147 5.38 3.02 7.02
CA ARG A 147 4.02 3.60 6.99
C ARG A 147 3.60 4.03 5.58
N LEU A 148 4.52 4.61 4.81
CA LEU A 148 4.27 4.93 3.41
C LEU A 148 3.87 3.69 2.62
N ALA A 149 4.64 2.62 2.76
CA ALA A 149 4.35 1.34 2.12
C ALA A 149 2.96 0.80 2.51
N LEU A 150 2.63 0.86 3.80
CA LEU A 150 1.33 0.40 4.31
C LEU A 150 0.15 1.22 3.74
N ASN A 151 0.27 2.54 3.76
CA ASN A 151 -0.78 3.44 3.30
C ASN A 151 -0.98 3.34 1.78
N ALA A 152 0.11 3.28 1.02
CA ALA A 152 0.06 3.16 -0.43
C ALA A 152 -0.54 1.83 -0.87
N ASN A 153 -0.07 0.72 -0.30
CA ASN A 153 -0.62 -0.62 -0.58
C ASN A 153 -2.12 -0.68 -0.27
N ARG A 154 -2.53 -0.20 0.92
CA ARG A 154 -3.94 -0.18 1.29
C ARG A 154 -4.79 0.63 0.32
N THR A 155 -4.31 1.81 -0.12
CA THR A 155 -5.03 2.70 -1.03
C THR A 155 -5.24 2.05 -2.40
N ASP A 156 -4.20 1.45 -2.96
CA ASP A 156 -4.29 0.80 -4.27
C ASP A 156 -5.10 -0.49 -4.21
N LEU A 157 -4.86 -1.32 -3.21
CA LEU A 157 -5.58 -2.57 -3.02
C LEU A 157 -7.08 -2.35 -2.80
N GLU A 158 -7.46 -1.35 -2.00
CA GLU A 158 -8.87 -1.02 -1.80
C GLU A 158 -9.56 -0.61 -3.11
N ARG A 159 -8.89 0.23 -3.90
CA ARG A 159 -9.39 0.66 -5.22
C ARG A 159 -9.50 -0.52 -6.19
N GLY A 160 -8.48 -1.37 -6.23
CA GLY A 160 -8.44 -2.55 -7.08
C GLY A 160 -9.50 -3.56 -6.70
N LEU A 161 -9.59 -3.94 -5.42
CA LEU A 161 -10.53 -4.93 -4.92
C LEU A 161 -12.00 -4.50 -5.07
N LYS A 162 -12.35 -3.23 -4.90
CA LYS A 162 -13.72 -2.75 -5.17
C LYS A 162 -14.18 -3.10 -6.57
N ARG A 163 -13.29 -3.04 -7.56
CA ARG A 163 -13.58 -3.39 -8.96
C ARG A 163 -13.60 -4.91 -9.17
N THR A 164 -12.58 -5.62 -8.71
CA THR A 164 -12.43 -7.05 -8.99
C THR A 164 -13.40 -7.91 -8.19
N LEU A 165 -13.76 -7.53 -6.97
CA LEU A 165 -14.79 -8.21 -6.19
C LEU A 165 -16.18 -8.08 -6.81
N ALA A 166 -16.52 -6.95 -7.43
CA ALA A 166 -17.76 -6.84 -8.19
C ALA A 166 -17.82 -7.88 -9.31
N GLY A 167 -16.73 -8.03 -10.09
CA GLY A 167 -16.61 -9.07 -11.10
C GLY A 167 -16.62 -10.50 -10.53
N TRP A 168 -16.00 -10.70 -9.37
CA TRP A 168 -16.02 -11.98 -8.67
C TRP A 168 -17.47 -12.42 -8.35
N PHE A 169 -18.26 -11.57 -7.68
CA PHE A 169 -19.66 -11.89 -7.34
C PHE A 169 -20.55 -11.98 -8.58
N GLU A 170 -20.31 -11.16 -9.61
CA GLU A 170 -20.99 -11.30 -10.91
C GLU A 170 -20.71 -12.68 -11.53
N ALA A 171 -19.46 -13.12 -11.54
CA ALA A 171 -19.09 -14.42 -12.08
C ALA A 171 -19.81 -15.57 -11.34
N TRP A 172 -19.86 -15.54 -10.02
CA TRP A 172 -20.56 -16.55 -9.23
C TRP A 172 -22.08 -16.60 -9.56
N ASN A 173 -22.67 -15.48 -9.95
CA ASN A 173 -24.10 -15.40 -10.29
C ASN A 173 -24.43 -15.68 -11.77
N ASN A 174 -23.41 -15.81 -12.63
CA ASN A 174 -23.60 -15.99 -14.06
C ASN A 174 -23.71 -17.48 -14.42
N PRO A 175 -24.86 -17.98 -14.93
CA PRO A 175 -25.00 -19.39 -15.31
C PRO A 175 -24.25 -19.78 -16.61
N ASN A 176 -23.89 -18.79 -17.46
CA ASN A 176 -23.17 -19.04 -18.71
C ASN A 176 -21.67 -19.21 -18.42
N ALA A 177 -21.15 -20.43 -18.64
CA ALA A 177 -19.78 -20.78 -18.30
C ALA A 177 -18.72 -19.99 -19.10
N ASP A 178 -18.95 -19.66 -20.36
CA ASP A 178 -17.99 -18.94 -21.21
C ASP A 178 -17.93 -17.45 -20.81
N ALA A 179 -19.10 -16.83 -20.61
CA ALA A 179 -19.17 -15.45 -20.14
C ALA A 179 -18.57 -15.31 -18.73
N ARG A 180 -18.83 -16.25 -17.83
CA ARG A 180 -18.26 -16.30 -16.50
C ARG A 180 -16.74 -16.42 -16.51
N LEU A 181 -16.19 -17.30 -17.37
CA LEU A 181 -14.75 -17.45 -17.50
C LEU A 181 -14.09 -16.15 -17.97
N THR A 182 -14.73 -15.41 -18.86
CA THR A 182 -14.27 -14.08 -19.30
C THR A 182 -14.24 -13.09 -18.13
N THR A 183 -15.28 -13.07 -17.30
CA THR A 183 -15.34 -12.21 -16.10
C THR A 183 -14.27 -12.62 -15.09
N LEU A 184 -14.07 -13.93 -14.85
CA LEU A 184 -13.02 -14.43 -13.94
C LEU A 184 -11.62 -14.04 -14.41
N ARG A 185 -11.33 -14.10 -15.71
CA ARG A 185 -10.05 -13.63 -16.27
C ARG A 185 -9.78 -12.14 -16.06
N ALA A 186 -10.83 -11.35 -15.99
CA ALA A 186 -10.70 -9.91 -15.76
C ALA A 186 -10.44 -9.55 -14.28
N CYS A 187 -10.72 -10.44 -13.33
CA CYS A 187 -10.58 -10.15 -11.90
C CYS A 187 -9.60 -11.06 -11.16
N CYS A 188 -9.21 -12.20 -11.72
CA CYS A 188 -8.34 -13.18 -11.07
C CYS A 188 -7.07 -13.46 -11.88
N ALA A 189 -6.03 -13.91 -11.20
CA ALA A 189 -4.85 -14.50 -11.85
C ALA A 189 -5.21 -15.83 -12.54
N GLU A 190 -4.46 -16.21 -13.57
CA GLU A 190 -4.69 -17.45 -14.34
C GLU A 190 -4.57 -18.70 -13.44
N ASP A 191 -3.66 -18.67 -12.48
CA ASP A 191 -3.38 -19.72 -11.48
C ASP A 191 -4.10 -19.52 -10.15
N VAL A 192 -5.19 -18.74 -10.13
CA VAL A 192 -5.96 -18.44 -8.92
C VAL A 192 -6.25 -19.69 -8.09
N GLU A 193 -6.08 -19.59 -6.78
CA GLU A 193 -6.47 -20.66 -5.85
C GLU A 193 -7.80 -20.31 -5.17
N PHE A 194 -8.74 -21.24 -5.21
CA PHE A 194 -10.01 -21.17 -4.48
C PHE A 194 -10.15 -22.36 -3.56
N GLN A 195 -10.66 -22.15 -2.36
CA GLN A 195 -11.06 -23.20 -1.45
C GLN A 195 -12.27 -22.79 -0.60
N ASP A 196 -13.16 -23.72 -0.36
CA ASP A 196 -14.24 -23.65 0.60
C ASP A 196 -14.46 -25.03 1.23
N ASP A 197 -15.56 -25.23 2.00
CA ASP A 197 -15.88 -26.51 2.61
C ASP A 197 -16.23 -27.61 1.58
N TRP A 198 -16.53 -27.24 0.34
CA TRP A 198 -17.01 -28.13 -0.73
C TRP A 198 -15.93 -28.50 -1.75
N ALA A 199 -14.96 -27.61 -1.98
CA ALA A 199 -14.00 -27.79 -3.04
C ALA A 199 -12.66 -27.09 -2.81
N VAL A 200 -11.66 -27.59 -3.54
CA VAL A 200 -10.41 -26.89 -3.82
C VAL A 200 -10.24 -26.80 -5.32
N ALA A 201 -10.11 -25.59 -5.84
CA ALA A 201 -9.87 -25.35 -7.27
C ALA A 201 -8.56 -24.57 -7.45
N ARG A 202 -7.77 -24.97 -8.45
CA ARG A 202 -6.55 -24.27 -8.85
C ARG A 202 -6.62 -23.94 -10.34
N GLY A 203 -6.48 -22.67 -10.65
CA GLY A 203 -6.62 -22.10 -11.97
C GLY A 203 -8.10 -21.83 -12.36
N LEU A 204 -8.25 -20.92 -13.30
CA LEU A 204 -9.55 -20.39 -13.73
C LEU A 204 -10.51 -21.47 -14.25
N GLU A 205 -10.03 -22.43 -15.01
CA GLU A 205 -10.87 -23.48 -15.60
C GLU A 205 -11.47 -24.39 -14.51
N ARG A 206 -10.71 -24.73 -13.47
CA ARG A 206 -11.19 -25.54 -12.34
C ARG A 206 -12.17 -24.77 -11.50
N LEU A 207 -11.92 -23.48 -11.25
CA LEU A 207 -12.85 -22.59 -10.55
C LEU A 207 -14.16 -22.46 -11.33
N ASN A 208 -14.07 -22.25 -12.66
CA ASN A 208 -15.25 -22.14 -13.53
C ASN A 208 -16.08 -23.41 -13.51
N LEU A 209 -15.43 -24.59 -13.54
CA LEU A 209 -16.11 -25.90 -13.43
C LEU A 209 -16.80 -26.06 -12.05
N HIS A 210 -16.15 -25.65 -10.97
CA HIS A 210 -16.73 -25.67 -9.63
C HIS A 210 -18.02 -24.83 -9.58
N ILE A 211 -17.97 -23.58 -10.06
CA ILE A 211 -19.16 -22.71 -10.11
C ILE A 211 -20.27 -23.31 -11.01
N THR A 212 -19.91 -23.97 -12.10
CA THR A 212 -20.87 -24.69 -12.95
C THR A 212 -21.61 -25.77 -12.16
N ASN A 213 -20.89 -26.52 -11.33
CA ASN A 213 -21.50 -27.52 -10.46
C ASN A 213 -22.42 -26.89 -9.39
N CYS A 214 -22.03 -25.75 -8.83
CA CYS A 214 -22.89 -25.01 -7.90
C CYS A 214 -24.23 -24.62 -8.57
N HIS A 215 -24.21 -24.06 -9.78
CA HIS A 215 -25.42 -23.76 -10.54
C HIS A 215 -26.29 -25.00 -10.85
N ARG A 216 -25.65 -26.14 -11.09
CA ARG A 216 -26.34 -27.40 -11.38
C ARG A 216 -27.02 -28.00 -10.17
N PHE A 217 -26.34 -28.00 -9.01
CA PHE A 217 -26.81 -28.68 -7.80
C PHE A 217 -27.57 -27.76 -6.85
N MET A 218 -27.37 -26.43 -6.98
CA MET A 218 -28.04 -25.40 -6.19
C MET A 218 -28.71 -24.37 -7.13
N PRO A 219 -29.70 -24.77 -7.96
CA PRO A 219 -30.32 -23.86 -8.91
C PRO A 219 -31.07 -22.72 -8.21
N GLY A 220 -30.90 -21.51 -8.74
CA GLY A 220 -31.61 -20.31 -8.22
C GLY A 220 -30.92 -19.62 -7.05
N TRP A 221 -29.81 -20.14 -6.55
CA TRP A 221 -29.03 -19.45 -5.53
C TRP A 221 -28.29 -18.24 -6.13
N LYS A 222 -28.23 -17.18 -5.34
CA LYS A 222 -27.51 -15.94 -5.66
C LYS A 222 -26.59 -15.59 -4.50
N ILE A 223 -25.42 -15.04 -4.81
CA ILE A 223 -24.46 -14.59 -3.81
C ILE A 223 -24.14 -13.12 -4.02
N GLU A 224 -24.06 -12.35 -2.95
CA GLU A 224 -23.71 -10.93 -2.97
C GLU A 224 -22.72 -10.60 -1.85
N ALA A 225 -21.93 -9.55 -2.08
CA ALA A 225 -21.05 -9.02 -1.05
C ALA A 225 -21.86 -8.33 0.06
N THR A 226 -21.44 -8.53 1.31
CA THR A 226 -22.02 -7.87 2.48
C THR A 226 -20.95 -7.19 3.33
N GLY A 227 -21.32 -6.08 3.98
CA GLY A 227 -20.46 -5.37 4.92
C GLY A 227 -19.26 -4.67 4.27
N ASP A 228 -18.35 -4.26 5.14
CA ASP A 228 -17.16 -3.49 4.76
C ASP A 228 -15.99 -4.38 4.36
N LEU A 229 -15.27 -3.94 3.33
CA LEU A 229 -14.00 -4.53 2.93
C LEU A 229 -12.92 -4.20 3.96
N ARG A 230 -12.33 -5.22 4.60
CA ARG A 230 -11.22 -5.09 5.55
C ARG A 230 -9.94 -5.51 4.88
N ILE A 231 -8.91 -4.64 4.94
CA ILE A 231 -7.65 -4.81 4.22
C ILE A 231 -6.47 -4.79 5.17
N CYS A 232 -5.55 -5.73 4.98
CA CYS A 232 -4.26 -5.81 5.67
C CYS A 232 -3.18 -6.38 4.74
N ARG A 233 -2.28 -5.54 4.21
CA ARG A 233 -1.05 -5.95 3.48
C ARG A 233 -1.26 -7.02 2.39
N GLY A 234 -2.07 -6.72 1.39
CA GLY A 234 -2.32 -7.66 0.29
C GLY A 234 -3.37 -8.73 0.61
N GLU A 235 -3.85 -8.79 1.84
CA GLU A 235 -4.92 -9.64 2.30
C GLU A 235 -6.18 -8.81 2.55
N ALA A 236 -7.33 -9.38 2.24
CA ALA A 236 -8.62 -8.73 2.48
C ALA A 236 -9.65 -9.74 3.00
N MET A 237 -10.64 -9.22 3.70
CA MET A 237 -11.80 -9.97 4.13
C MET A 237 -13.05 -9.26 3.64
N VAL A 238 -13.95 -9.98 2.99
CA VAL A 238 -15.26 -9.50 2.53
C VAL A 238 -16.34 -10.47 2.97
N GLY A 239 -17.40 -9.94 3.57
CA GLY A 239 -18.59 -10.71 3.89
C GLY A 239 -19.38 -11.05 2.62
N TRP A 240 -20.11 -12.15 2.65
CA TRP A 240 -21.05 -12.51 1.62
C TRP A 240 -22.33 -13.09 2.22
N ARG A 241 -23.41 -12.94 1.49
CA ARG A 241 -24.70 -13.60 1.72
C ARG A 241 -25.11 -14.34 0.46
N SER A 242 -25.48 -15.58 0.62
CA SER A 242 -26.07 -16.38 -0.45
C SER A 242 -27.52 -16.69 -0.11
N GLU A 243 -28.44 -16.52 -1.05
CA GLU A 243 -29.87 -16.74 -0.90
C GLU A 243 -30.43 -17.55 -2.05
N GLY A 244 -31.31 -18.49 -1.75
CA GLY A 244 -31.93 -19.36 -2.74
C GLY A 244 -33.27 -19.93 -2.29
N PRO A 245 -33.88 -20.84 -3.08
CA PRO A 245 -35.23 -21.36 -2.84
C PRO A 245 -35.41 -22.06 -1.50
N THR A 246 -34.31 -22.55 -0.89
CA THR A 246 -34.38 -23.36 0.35
C THR A 246 -33.87 -22.61 1.57
N GLY A 247 -33.45 -21.34 1.44
CA GLY A 247 -32.97 -20.55 2.56
C GLY A 247 -31.89 -19.54 2.18
N ALA A 248 -31.20 -19.06 3.19
CA ALA A 248 -30.06 -18.16 3.03
C ALA A 248 -28.94 -18.60 3.97
N THR A 249 -27.69 -18.33 3.55
CA THR A 249 -26.49 -18.52 4.37
C THR A 249 -25.58 -17.32 4.19
N GLU A 250 -24.72 -17.06 5.16
CA GLU A 250 -23.78 -15.95 5.18
C GLU A 250 -22.39 -16.47 5.49
N GLY A 251 -21.39 -15.71 5.15
CA GLY A 251 -20.03 -16.06 5.45
C GLY A 251 -19.03 -14.99 5.09
N HIS A 252 -17.77 -15.37 5.01
CA HIS A 252 -16.69 -14.45 4.65
C HIS A 252 -15.74 -15.10 3.65
N ASN A 253 -15.26 -14.31 2.71
CA ASN A 253 -14.13 -14.64 1.87
C ASN A 253 -12.87 -13.97 2.42
N HIS A 254 -11.83 -14.75 2.67
CA HIS A 254 -10.48 -14.25 2.83
C HIS A 254 -9.81 -14.24 1.46
N VAL A 255 -9.42 -13.06 1.01
CA VAL A 255 -8.93 -12.80 -0.34
C VAL A 255 -7.49 -12.35 -0.28
N ARG A 256 -6.60 -13.00 -1.03
CA ARG A 256 -5.27 -12.51 -1.33
C ARG A 256 -5.25 -11.93 -2.74
N ALA A 257 -4.73 -10.71 -2.89
CA ALA A 257 -4.65 -10.04 -4.18
C ALA A 257 -3.34 -9.26 -4.34
N THR A 258 -2.99 -8.96 -5.59
CA THR A 258 -1.95 -7.98 -5.91
C THR A 258 -2.43 -6.56 -5.56
N TYR A 259 -1.53 -5.60 -5.51
CA TYR A 259 -1.88 -4.21 -5.16
C TYR A 259 -2.89 -3.56 -6.12
N ASP A 260 -2.98 -4.02 -7.37
CA ASP A 260 -3.96 -3.56 -8.35
C ASP A 260 -5.32 -4.27 -8.24
N GLY A 261 -5.45 -5.21 -7.29
CA GLY A 261 -6.66 -5.93 -6.98
C GLY A 261 -6.85 -7.23 -7.75
N THR A 262 -5.87 -7.72 -8.54
CA THR A 262 -5.95 -9.04 -9.17
C THR A 262 -5.99 -10.13 -8.10
N ILE A 263 -7.06 -10.90 -8.05
CA ILE A 263 -7.29 -11.94 -7.05
C ILE A 263 -6.36 -13.13 -7.32
N LEU A 264 -5.53 -13.48 -6.33
CA LEU A 264 -4.61 -14.61 -6.38
C LEU A 264 -5.17 -15.84 -5.65
N ARG A 265 -5.88 -15.61 -4.56
CA ARG A 265 -6.47 -16.69 -3.74
C ARG A 265 -7.72 -16.21 -3.04
N VAL A 266 -8.69 -17.10 -2.94
CA VAL A 266 -9.89 -16.94 -2.12
C VAL A 266 -10.09 -18.17 -1.24
N ALA A 267 -10.28 -17.95 0.07
CA ALA A 267 -10.78 -18.97 0.99
C ALA A 267 -12.15 -18.53 1.50
N GLY A 268 -13.17 -19.29 1.17
CA GLY A 268 -14.56 -19.09 1.63
C GLY A 268 -14.80 -19.79 2.97
N PHE A 269 -15.42 -19.07 3.87
CA PHE A 269 -15.84 -19.59 5.18
C PHE A 269 -17.34 -19.37 5.31
N GLU A 270 -18.10 -20.45 5.49
CA GLU A 270 -19.52 -20.34 5.82
C GLU A 270 -19.67 -19.91 7.29
N GLY A 271 -20.57 -18.97 7.56
CA GLY A 271 -20.88 -18.54 8.92
C GLY A 271 -21.73 -19.60 9.62
N GLY A 272 -21.31 -19.99 10.84
CA GLY A 272 -22.08 -20.89 11.70
C GLY A 272 -23.26 -20.18 12.36
#